data_38700c0cb19545c9d2e922ed956cda40
#
_entry.id   38700c0cb19545c9d2e922ed956cda40
#
_cell.length_a   1.000
_cell.length_b   1.000
_cell.length_c   1.000
_cell.angle_alpha   90.00
_cell.angle_beta   90.00
_cell.angle_gamma   90.00
#
_symmetry.space_group_name_H-M   'P 1'
#
loop_
_entity.id
_entity.type
_entity.pdbx_description
1 polymer ?
#
loop_
_entity_poly.entity_id
_entity_poly.type
_entity_poly.pdbx_seq_one_letter_code
_entity_poly.pdbx_strand_id
1 'polypeptide(L)'
;MFEDYTYELLMEDVLNNAPEGIDTRQGSVFYDAVSGPVMKIAKLYTDLDLIVEMTSVSTAVGDALDVKAGEYGVTRLAATKAKYRVSFEGTQPELGERFYSDGKYFVLREDTEASVFYLEAENVGEDGNEIYSGTPAVPVNSIEGLEAATFGEIYERGSDSEDDESLRSRVQEKIAGPAENGNKQHYKTWCESREGVGRARIFPLWNGPNTVKGVLIDTTGKPCGKAKVAEVQHYIDPATMGYTAVVDGKSYVEIGRAHV
;
A
#
# COMPACT_ATOMS: atom_id res chain seq x y z
N MET A 1 5.31 -25.96 -1.64
CA MET A 1 4.34 -26.99 -2.05
C MET A 1 5.05 -28.16 -2.72
N PHE A 2 6.11 -27.90 -3.47
CA PHE A 2 6.91 -28.88 -4.21
C PHE A 2 8.34 -29.00 -3.69
N GLU A 3 8.57 -28.66 -2.42
CA GLU A 3 9.91 -28.65 -1.78
C GLU A 3 10.63 -30.01 -1.79
N ASP A 4 9.84 -31.10 -1.85
CA ASP A 4 10.36 -32.47 -1.89
C ASP A 4 10.83 -32.92 -3.28
N TYR A 5 10.61 -32.11 -4.34
CA TYR A 5 11.00 -32.46 -5.71
C TYR A 5 12.35 -31.84 -6.09
N THR A 6 13.35 -32.03 -5.21
CA THR A 6 14.73 -31.60 -5.51
C THR A 6 15.40 -32.51 -6.54
N TYR A 7 16.48 -31.99 -7.15
CA TYR A 7 17.25 -32.79 -8.10
C TYR A 7 17.72 -34.13 -7.51
N GLU A 8 18.17 -34.10 -6.25
CA GLU A 8 18.69 -35.26 -5.54
C GLU A 8 17.61 -36.35 -5.36
N LEU A 9 16.44 -35.96 -4.88
CA LEU A 9 15.32 -36.90 -4.65
C LEU A 9 14.75 -37.45 -5.96
N LEU A 10 14.61 -36.61 -6.97
CA LEU A 10 14.17 -37.05 -8.30
C LEU A 10 15.20 -37.98 -8.97
N MET A 11 16.48 -37.68 -8.79
CA MET A 11 17.54 -38.53 -9.34
C MET A 11 17.60 -39.88 -8.62
N GLU A 12 17.47 -39.90 -7.30
CA GLU A 12 17.38 -41.12 -6.50
C GLU A 12 16.18 -41.99 -6.96
N ASP A 13 15.03 -41.41 -7.16
CA ASP A 13 13.86 -42.13 -7.66
C ASP A 13 14.09 -42.75 -9.04
N VAL A 14 14.68 -42.00 -9.98
CA VAL A 14 15.00 -42.50 -11.31
C VAL A 14 16.04 -43.65 -11.26
N LEU A 15 17.05 -43.51 -10.44
CA LEU A 15 18.10 -44.57 -10.30
C LEU A 15 17.57 -45.84 -9.62
N ASN A 16 16.67 -45.69 -8.63
CA ASN A 16 16.03 -46.82 -7.96
C ASN A 16 15.04 -47.59 -8.86
N ASN A 17 14.47 -46.91 -9.83
CA ASN A 17 13.56 -47.49 -10.81
C ASN A 17 14.26 -47.88 -12.14
N ALA A 18 15.60 -47.88 -12.19
CA ALA A 18 16.32 -48.24 -13.39
C ALA A 18 16.10 -49.75 -13.72
N PRO A 19 16.11 -50.14 -15.00
CA PRO A 19 16.00 -51.53 -15.43
C PRO A 19 17.12 -52.40 -14.82
N GLU A 20 16.77 -53.63 -14.50
CA GLU A 20 17.69 -54.58 -13.91
C GLU A 20 18.95 -54.82 -14.81
N GLY A 21 20.15 -54.77 -14.20
CA GLY A 21 21.42 -54.98 -14.94
C GLY A 21 22.01 -53.71 -15.53
N ILE A 22 21.40 -52.57 -15.38
CA ILE A 22 21.97 -51.25 -15.83
C ILE A 22 22.90 -50.70 -14.75
N ASP A 23 24.07 -50.17 -15.15
CA ASP A 23 24.96 -49.44 -14.26
C ASP A 23 24.38 -48.05 -13.97
N THR A 24 24.02 -47.81 -12.69
CA THR A 24 23.40 -46.57 -12.21
C THR A 24 24.39 -45.64 -11.50
N ARG A 25 25.66 -45.98 -11.45
CA ARG A 25 26.70 -45.19 -10.77
C ARG A 25 26.91 -43.86 -11.50
N GLN A 26 27.29 -42.84 -10.75
CA GLN A 26 27.68 -41.56 -11.32
C GLN A 26 28.79 -41.72 -12.37
N GLY A 27 28.60 -41.13 -13.55
CA GLY A 27 29.48 -41.25 -14.71
C GLY A 27 29.18 -42.47 -15.61
N SER A 28 28.17 -43.29 -15.31
CA SER A 28 27.63 -44.28 -16.22
C SER A 28 26.83 -43.61 -17.36
N VAL A 29 26.71 -44.28 -18.47
CA VAL A 29 25.90 -43.76 -19.62
C VAL A 29 24.46 -43.52 -19.23
N PHE A 30 23.86 -44.36 -18.41
CA PHE A 30 22.49 -44.19 -17.91
C PHE A 30 22.38 -42.96 -17.02
N TYR A 31 23.28 -42.82 -16.02
CA TYR A 31 23.31 -41.68 -15.12
C TYR A 31 23.44 -40.37 -15.90
N ASP A 32 24.38 -40.29 -16.84
CA ASP A 32 24.62 -39.08 -17.63
C ASP A 32 23.45 -38.76 -18.56
N ALA A 33 22.76 -39.77 -19.09
CA ALA A 33 21.59 -39.60 -19.96
C ALA A 33 20.38 -39.04 -19.21
N VAL A 34 20.17 -39.46 -17.94
CA VAL A 34 18.98 -39.05 -17.16
C VAL A 34 19.22 -37.78 -16.35
N SER A 35 20.46 -37.46 -16.01
CA SER A 35 20.79 -36.31 -15.15
C SER A 35 20.31 -34.96 -15.73
N GLY A 36 20.48 -34.73 -17.02
CA GLY A 36 20.02 -33.52 -17.71
C GLY A 36 18.51 -33.33 -17.68
N PRO A 37 17.71 -34.31 -18.12
CA PRO A 37 16.26 -34.30 -17.98
C PRO A 37 15.78 -34.09 -16.54
N VAL A 38 16.35 -34.82 -15.56
CA VAL A 38 15.97 -34.69 -14.14
C VAL A 38 16.24 -33.27 -13.60
N MET A 39 17.37 -32.67 -13.99
CA MET A 39 17.68 -31.28 -13.62
C MET A 39 16.61 -30.30 -14.18
N LYS A 40 16.13 -30.53 -15.40
CA LYS A 40 15.06 -29.70 -15.98
C LYS A 40 13.73 -29.88 -15.28
N ILE A 41 13.42 -31.10 -14.86
CA ILE A 41 12.21 -31.41 -14.08
C ILE A 41 12.28 -30.75 -12.68
N ALA A 42 13.40 -30.87 -11.99
CA ALA A 42 13.59 -30.19 -10.69
C ALA A 42 13.40 -28.67 -10.82
N LYS A 43 13.96 -28.06 -11.88
CA LYS A 43 13.74 -26.64 -12.15
C LYS A 43 12.27 -26.32 -12.41
N LEU A 44 11.53 -27.16 -13.13
CA LEU A 44 10.10 -26.97 -13.35
C LEU A 44 9.29 -26.96 -12.04
N TYR A 45 9.63 -27.82 -11.08
CA TYR A 45 9.00 -27.82 -9.76
C TYR A 45 9.30 -26.53 -8.99
N THR A 46 10.52 -26.01 -9.07
CA THR A 46 10.86 -24.70 -8.50
C THR A 46 10.07 -23.57 -9.15
N ASP A 47 9.94 -23.59 -10.49
CA ASP A 47 9.16 -22.58 -11.22
C ASP A 47 7.66 -22.69 -10.87
N LEU A 48 7.13 -23.90 -10.62
CA LEU A 48 5.75 -24.12 -10.15
C LEU A 48 5.50 -23.56 -8.76
N ASP A 49 6.43 -23.73 -7.80
CA ASP A 49 6.33 -23.12 -6.47
C ASP A 49 6.26 -21.59 -6.58
N LEU A 50 7.09 -21.00 -7.41
CA LEU A 50 7.08 -19.58 -7.68
C LEU A 50 5.72 -19.11 -8.25
N ILE A 51 5.16 -19.87 -9.19
CA ILE A 51 3.83 -19.57 -9.74
C ILE A 51 2.75 -19.63 -8.65
N VAL A 52 2.79 -20.64 -7.78
CA VAL A 52 1.84 -20.75 -6.65
C VAL A 52 1.95 -19.55 -5.72
N GLU A 53 3.16 -19.12 -5.37
CA GLU A 53 3.38 -17.91 -4.56
C GLU A 53 2.79 -16.65 -5.22
N MET A 54 2.94 -16.51 -6.54
CA MET A 54 2.42 -15.38 -7.31
C MET A 54 0.88 -15.37 -7.43
N THR A 55 0.19 -16.45 -7.10
CA THR A 55 -1.28 -16.51 -7.19
C THR A 55 -2.01 -15.88 -6.02
N SER A 56 -1.34 -15.62 -4.90
CA SER A 56 -1.94 -15.06 -3.69
C SER A 56 -1.50 -13.62 -3.43
N VAL A 57 -2.42 -12.75 -3.06
CA VAL A 57 -2.11 -11.38 -2.61
C VAL A 57 -1.12 -11.37 -1.45
N SER A 58 -1.14 -12.39 -0.58
CA SER A 58 -0.26 -12.46 0.60
C SER A 58 1.20 -12.74 0.27
N THR A 59 1.48 -13.38 -0.87
CA THR A 59 2.82 -13.86 -1.25
C THR A 59 3.34 -13.25 -2.55
N ALA A 60 2.45 -12.77 -3.42
CA ALA A 60 2.83 -12.12 -4.66
C ALA A 60 3.69 -10.86 -4.44
N VAL A 61 4.63 -10.62 -5.33
CA VAL A 61 5.52 -9.45 -5.30
C VAL A 61 5.61 -8.79 -6.68
N GLY A 62 5.97 -7.51 -6.72
CA GLY A 62 6.17 -6.75 -7.95
C GLY A 62 4.97 -6.81 -8.88
N ASP A 63 5.23 -7.06 -10.17
CA ASP A 63 4.20 -7.09 -11.23
C ASP A 63 3.08 -8.13 -10.96
N ALA A 64 3.41 -9.26 -10.31
CA ALA A 64 2.42 -10.26 -9.95
C ALA A 64 1.44 -9.74 -8.89
N LEU A 65 1.94 -8.97 -7.92
CA LEU A 65 1.10 -8.29 -6.95
C LEU A 65 0.24 -7.20 -7.60
N ASP A 66 0.77 -6.47 -8.57
CA ASP A 66 0.02 -5.45 -9.32
C ASP A 66 -1.15 -6.06 -10.09
N VAL A 67 -0.94 -7.20 -10.74
CA VAL A 67 -2.01 -7.96 -11.41
C VAL A 67 -3.07 -8.38 -10.40
N LYS A 68 -2.66 -8.93 -9.24
CA LYS A 68 -3.59 -9.33 -8.18
C LYS A 68 -4.35 -8.14 -7.57
N ALA A 69 -3.68 -7.03 -7.34
CA ALA A 69 -4.32 -5.79 -6.88
C ALA A 69 -5.39 -5.32 -7.87
N GLY A 70 -5.09 -5.38 -9.16
CA GLY A 70 -6.02 -5.05 -10.25
C GLY A 70 -7.31 -5.88 -10.24
N GLU A 71 -7.27 -7.16 -9.85
CA GLU A 71 -8.45 -8.01 -9.69
C GLU A 71 -9.45 -7.45 -8.65
N TYR A 72 -8.94 -6.69 -7.67
CA TYR A 72 -9.74 -6.02 -6.61
C TYR A 72 -9.99 -4.54 -6.90
N GLY A 73 -9.60 -4.05 -8.08
CA GLY A 73 -9.73 -2.63 -8.43
C GLY A 73 -8.83 -1.70 -7.63
N VAL A 74 -7.66 -2.20 -7.22
CA VAL A 74 -6.59 -1.42 -6.56
C VAL A 74 -5.41 -1.35 -7.50
N THR A 75 -4.87 -0.15 -7.71
CA THR A 75 -3.66 0.09 -8.52
C THR A 75 -2.57 0.65 -7.64
N ARG A 76 -1.31 0.28 -7.91
CA ARG A 76 -0.13 0.83 -7.24
C ARG A 76 -0.08 2.35 -7.46
N LEU A 77 0.21 3.09 -6.41
CA LEU A 77 0.46 4.52 -6.51
C LEU A 77 1.80 4.73 -7.22
N ALA A 78 1.73 5.46 -8.33
CA ALA A 78 2.93 5.78 -9.10
C ALA A 78 3.80 6.80 -8.36
N ALA A 79 5.10 6.75 -8.62
CA ALA A 79 6.02 7.79 -8.16
C ALA A 79 5.60 9.15 -8.71
N THR A 80 5.75 10.19 -7.89
CA THR A 80 5.45 11.58 -8.26
C THR A 80 6.73 12.41 -8.32
N LYS A 81 6.63 13.58 -8.93
CA LYS A 81 7.74 14.52 -9.07
C LYS A 81 7.65 15.62 -8.03
N ALA A 82 8.82 16.04 -7.51
CA ALA A 82 8.89 17.21 -6.66
C ALA A 82 8.63 18.49 -7.47
N LYS A 83 7.84 19.40 -6.89
CA LYS A 83 7.55 20.71 -7.46
C LYS A 83 7.90 21.79 -6.47
N TYR A 84 8.60 22.82 -6.92
CA TYR A 84 9.03 23.96 -6.11
C TYR A 84 8.50 25.25 -6.66
N ARG A 85 8.05 26.14 -5.82
CA ARG A 85 7.84 27.53 -6.23
C ARG A 85 9.14 28.11 -6.74
N VAL A 86 9.07 29.05 -7.67
CA VAL A 86 10.23 29.71 -8.23
C VAL A 86 9.98 31.20 -8.29
N SER A 87 11.01 31.97 -8.02
CA SER A 87 11.06 33.42 -8.25
C SER A 87 12.13 33.77 -9.28
N PHE A 88 11.82 34.75 -10.12
CA PHE A 88 12.70 35.22 -11.17
C PHE A 88 13.02 36.70 -10.93
N GLU A 89 14.27 37.08 -11.20
CA GLU A 89 14.71 38.46 -11.31
C GLU A 89 15.04 38.75 -12.78
N GLY A 90 14.53 39.84 -13.32
CA GLY A 90 14.64 40.18 -14.75
C GLY A 90 13.48 39.58 -15.57
N THR A 91 13.81 39.08 -16.75
CA THR A 91 12.81 38.49 -17.68
C THR A 91 12.33 37.12 -17.19
N GLN A 92 11.02 36.92 -17.22
CA GLN A 92 10.43 35.61 -16.92
C GLN A 92 10.72 34.63 -18.07
N PRO A 93 11.23 33.40 -17.76
CA PRO A 93 11.51 32.39 -18.76
C PRO A 93 10.23 31.81 -19.40
N GLU A 94 10.39 31.22 -20.59
CA GLU A 94 9.31 30.50 -21.24
C GLU A 94 9.04 29.17 -20.54
N LEU A 95 7.78 28.70 -20.60
CA LEU A 95 7.41 27.39 -20.07
C LEU A 95 8.17 26.27 -20.81
N GLY A 96 8.66 25.29 -20.06
CA GLY A 96 9.46 24.20 -20.58
C GLY A 96 10.96 24.42 -20.50
N GLU A 97 11.42 25.63 -20.15
CA GLU A 97 12.86 25.88 -19.90
C GLU A 97 13.36 25.01 -18.75
N ARG A 98 14.62 24.55 -18.92
CA ARG A 98 15.28 23.62 -17.99
C ARG A 98 16.20 24.37 -17.06
N PHE A 99 16.15 24.01 -15.81
CA PHE A 99 17.02 24.53 -14.74
C PHE A 99 17.76 23.38 -14.08
N TYR A 100 18.95 23.67 -13.59
CA TYR A 100 19.81 22.76 -12.87
C TYR A 100 20.07 23.29 -11.47
N SER A 101 20.02 22.41 -10.50
CA SER A 101 20.46 22.69 -9.14
C SER A 101 20.82 21.39 -8.43
N ASP A 102 21.93 21.41 -7.70
CA ASP A 102 22.38 20.32 -6.83
C ASP A 102 22.36 18.92 -7.47
N GLY A 103 22.87 18.82 -8.70
CA GLY A 103 22.94 17.56 -9.45
C GLY A 103 21.62 17.11 -10.11
N LYS A 104 20.55 17.91 -10.02
CA LYS A 104 19.20 17.57 -10.46
C LYS A 104 18.69 18.57 -11.48
N TYR A 105 17.85 18.10 -12.39
CA TYR A 105 17.23 18.91 -13.42
C TYR A 105 15.75 19.13 -13.13
N PHE A 106 15.30 20.35 -13.47
CA PHE A 106 13.92 20.78 -13.26
C PHE A 106 13.42 21.50 -14.52
N VAL A 107 12.14 21.42 -14.76
CA VAL A 107 11.46 22.06 -15.89
C VAL A 107 10.46 23.07 -15.37
N LEU A 108 10.48 24.27 -15.94
CA LEU A 108 9.52 25.33 -15.61
C LEU A 108 8.13 24.98 -16.12
N ARG A 109 7.17 24.97 -15.19
CA ARG A 109 5.76 24.73 -15.44
C ARG A 109 4.89 25.81 -14.81
N GLU A 110 3.65 25.87 -15.21
CA GLU A 110 2.64 26.76 -14.65
C GLU A 110 1.43 25.92 -14.17
N ASP A 111 0.98 26.20 -12.97
CA ASP A 111 -0.34 25.82 -12.51
C ASP A 111 -1.33 26.90 -12.93
N THR A 112 -2.10 26.61 -13.98
CA THR A 112 -3.07 27.57 -14.56
C THR A 112 -4.23 27.91 -13.65
N GLU A 113 -4.60 27.00 -12.72
CA GLU A 113 -5.68 27.25 -11.76
C GLU A 113 -5.23 28.17 -10.64
N ALA A 114 -4.01 27.94 -10.13
CA ALA A 114 -3.43 28.77 -9.07
C ALA A 114 -2.66 29.98 -9.59
N SER A 115 -2.40 30.07 -10.89
CA SER A 115 -1.52 31.10 -11.54
C SER A 115 -0.14 31.18 -10.88
N VAL A 116 0.45 30.01 -10.61
CA VAL A 116 1.75 29.88 -9.95
C VAL A 116 2.75 29.17 -10.87
N PHE A 117 3.93 29.79 -11.03
CA PHE A 117 5.05 29.13 -11.68
C PHE A 117 5.79 28.24 -10.70
N TYR A 118 6.15 27.04 -11.16
CA TYR A 118 6.92 26.07 -10.38
C TYR A 118 7.97 25.35 -11.23
N LEU A 119 9.01 24.90 -10.58
CA LEU A 119 10.03 24.03 -11.15
C LEU A 119 9.67 22.57 -10.77
N GLU A 120 9.38 21.75 -11.78
CA GLU A 120 9.08 20.34 -11.64
C GLU A 120 10.35 19.51 -11.87
N ALA A 121 10.69 18.64 -10.93
CA ALA A 121 11.81 17.71 -11.09
C ALA A 121 11.64 16.87 -12.36
N GLU A 122 12.71 16.61 -13.12
CA GLU A 122 12.64 15.71 -14.27
C GLU A 122 12.46 14.25 -13.85
N ASN A 123 13.11 13.85 -12.76
CA ASN A 123 12.99 12.53 -12.18
C ASN A 123 11.84 12.48 -11.19
N VAL A 124 11.18 11.33 -11.13
CA VAL A 124 10.22 11.00 -10.09
C VAL A 124 10.93 10.53 -8.82
N GLY A 125 10.23 10.54 -7.69
CA GLY A 125 10.74 10.01 -6.43
C GLY A 125 11.08 11.09 -5.41
N GLU A 126 11.48 10.63 -4.23
CA GLU A 126 11.81 11.49 -3.09
C GLU A 126 13.10 12.27 -3.27
N ASP A 127 14.00 11.81 -4.13
CA ASP A 127 15.28 12.49 -4.41
C ASP A 127 15.10 13.96 -4.80
N GLY A 128 14.01 14.27 -5.50
CA GLY A 128 13.67 15.62 -5.90
C GLY A 128 13.38 16.59 -4.74
N ASN A 129 13.16 16.08 -3.51
CA ASN A 129 12.71 16.88 -2.36
C ASN A 129 13.84 17.58 -1.59
N GLU A 130 15.09 17.41 -1.99
CA GLU A 130 16.26 17.86 -1.20
C GLU A 130 16.68 19.32 -1.46
N ILE A 131 16.03 20.04 -2.36
CA ILE A 131 16.37 21.43 -2.65
C ILE A 131 15.80 22.36 -1.58
N TYR A 132 16.65 23.20 -1.03
CA TYR A 132 16.26 24.20 -0.02
C TYR A 132 15.75 25.48 -0.67
N SER A 133 14.79 26.13 -0.01
CA SER A 133 14.35 27.47 -0.40
C SER A 133 15.52 28.46 -0.36
N GLY A 134 15.63 29.30 -1.37
CA GLY A 134 16.75 30.23 -1.55
C GLY A 134 17.92 29.68 -2.36
N THR A 135 17.90 28.38 -2.74
CA THR A 135 18.93 27.81 -3.61
C THR A 135 18.80 28.39 -5.04
N PRO A 136 19.91 28.76 -5.70
CA PRO A 136 19.87 29.22 -7.08
C PRO A 136 19.41 28.12 -8.05
N ALA A 137 18.50 28.46 -8.96
CA ALA A 137 18.12 27.66 -10.11
C ALA A 137 18.92 28.17 -11.35
N VAL A 138 19.88 27.36 -11.78
CA VAL A 138 20.74 27.74 -12.92
C VAL A 138 20.08 27.31 -14.22
N PRO A 139 19.75 28.20 -15.15
CA PRO A 139 19.19 27.80 -16.43
C PRO A 139 20.21 26.98 -17.23
N VAL A 140 19.75 25.89 -17.85
CA VAL A 140 20.62 25.01 -18.68
C VAL A 140 21.05 25.75 -19.96
N ASN A 141 20.12 26.50 -20.55
CA ASN A 141 20.41 27.38 -21.68
C ASN A 141 20.41 28.84 -21.21
N SER A 142 21.21 29.67 -21.84
CA SER A 142 21.22 31.12 -21.54
C SER A 142 19.89 31.74 -21.95
N ILE A 143 19.25 32.45 -21.00
CA ILE A 143 17.97 33.12 -21.20
C ILE A 143 18.22 34.63 -21.19
N GLU A 144 17.87 35.30 -22.28
CA GLU A 144 18.14 36.74 -22.43
C GLU A 144 17.29 37.57 -21.44
N GLY A 145 17.98 38.38 -20.63
CA GLY A 145 17.34 39.25 -19.64
C GLY A 145 16.95 38.58 -18.33
N LEU A 146 17.23 37.28 -18.13
CA LEU A 146 17.10 36.64 -16.83
C LEU A 146 18.35 36.95 -16.00
N GLU A 147 18.17 37.60 -14.86
CA GLU A 147 19.26 37.96 -13.94
C GLU A 147 19.49 36.89 -12.89
N ALA A 148 18.40 36.38 -12.28
CA ALA A 148 18.46 35.28 -11.32
C ALA A 148 17.16 34.48 -11.33
N ALA A 149 17.28 33.19 -10.98
CA ALA A 149 16.16 32.32 -10.64
C ALA A 149 16.46 31.62 -9.31
N THR A 150 15.49 31.56 -8.43
CA THR A 150 15.69 31.01 -7.08
C THR A 150 14.54 30.09 -6.71
N PHE A 151 14.87 28.89 -6.15
CA PHE A 151 13.91 27.98 -5.60
C PHE A 151 13.22 28.58 -4.37
N GLY A 152 11.91 28.56 -4.37
CA GLY A 152 11.09 28.88 -3.21
C GLY A 152 10.80 27.64 -2.34
N GLU A 153 9.70 27.70 -1.62
CA GLU A 153 9.24 26.56 -0.83
C GLU A 153 8.76 25.41 -1.73
N ILE A 154 8.83 24.20 -1.19
CA ILE A 154 8.31 23.04 -1.88
C ILE A 154 6.80 23.18 -2.05
N TYR A 155 6.32 23.13 -3.28
CA TYR A 155 4.91 23.26 -3.65
C TYR A 155 4.19 21.91 -3.55
N GLU A 156 4.84 20.86 -4.05
CA GLU A 156 4.38 19.49 -3.97
C GLU A 156 5.59 18.56 -3.81
N ARG A 157 5.51 17.64 -2.85
CA ARG A 157 6.60 16.67 -2.64
C ARG A 157 6.54 15.56 -3.67
N GLY A 158 7.71 15.19 -4.19
CA GLY A 158 7.89 13.95 -4.91
C GLY A 158 7.81 12.76 -3.95
N SER A 159 7.30 11.65 -4.43
CA SER A 159 7.25 10.39 -3.71
C SER A 159 7.72 9.25 -4.61
N ASP A 160 8.32 8.25 -4.02
CA ASP A 160 8.63 7.01 -4.71
C ASP A 160 7.34 6.24 -5.03
N SER A 161 7.46 5.25 -5.91
CA SER A 161 6.37 4.31 -6.15
C SER A 161 6.03 3.56 -4.88
N GLU A 162 4.76 3.31 -4.65
CA GLU A 162 4.27 2.54 -3.52
C GLU A 162 4.98 1.18 -3.43
N ASP A 163 5.44 0.82 -2.24
CA ASP A 163 6.06 -0.49 -1.99
C ASP A 163 5.01 -1.62 -1.94
N ASP A 164 5.50 -2.87 -2.04
CA ASP A 164 4.63 -4.05 -2.08
C ASP A 164 3.81 -4.24 -0.81
N GLU A 165 4.34 -3.89 0.37
CA GLU A 165 3.62 -4.05 1.63
C GLU A 165 2.48 -3.04 1.78
N SER A 166 2.71 -1.80 1.36
CA SER A 166 1.69 -0.75 1.34
C SER A 166 0.56 -1.11 0.38
N LEU A 167 0.90 -1.53 -0.85
CA LEU A 167 -0.09 -2.01 -1.83
C LEU A 167 -0.85 -3.22 -1.29
N ARG A 168 -0.17 -4.20 -0.71
CA ARG A 168 -0.78 -5.41 -0.11
C ARG A 168 -1.78 -5.04 0.98
N SER A 169 -1.41 -4.11 1.86
CA SER A 169 -2.30 -3.62 2.93
C SER A 169 -3.57 -3.00 2.36
N ARG A 170 -3.47 -2.15 1.33
CA ARG A 170 -4.63 -1.55 0.65
C ARG A 170 -5.53 -2.57 -0.02
N VAL A 171 -4.94 -3.60 -0.66
CA VAL A 171 -5.70 -4.70 -1.25
C VAL A 171 -6.43 -5.48 -0.16
N GLN A 172 -5.76 -5.81 0.94
CA GLN A 172 -6.37 -6.52 2.06
C GLN A 172 -7.51 -5.72 2.71
N GLU A 173 -7.36 -4.42 2.87
CA GLU A 173 -8.43 -3.53 3.32
C GLU A 173 -9.63 -3.55 2.35
N LYS A 174 -9.37 -3.54 1.05
CA LYS A 174 -10.41 -3.63 0.02
C LYS A 174 -11.13 -4.99 0.05
N ILE A 175 -10.39 -6.09 0.26
CA ILE A 175 -10.94 -7.46 0.41
C ILE A 175 -11.76 -7.57 1.69
N ALA A 176 -11.32 -6.98 2.79
CA ALA A 176 -12.06 -6.95 4.05
C ALA A 176 -13.42 -6.26 3.92
N GLY A 177 -13.63 -5.59 2.81
CA GLY A 177 -14.86 -4.92 2.40
C GLY A 177 -14.93 -3.49 2.89
N PRO A 178 -15.60 -2.64 2.11
CA PRO A 178 -15.86 -1.28 2.54
C PRO A 178 -16.65 -1.30 3.84
N ALA A 179 -16.44 -0.30 4.66
CA ALA A 179 -17.26 -0.02 5.83
C ALA A 179 -18.65 0.47 5.38
N GLU A 180 -19.38 -0.34 4.60
CA GLU A 180 -20.67 0.00 4.01
C GLU A 180 -21.76 -0.92 4.55
N ASN A 181 -23.01 -0.41 4.56
CA ASN A 181 -24.24 -1.18 4.85
C ASN A 181 -24.31 -1.83 6.22
N GLY A 182 -23.77 -1.20 7.28
CA GLY A 182 -23.96 -1.67 8.65
C GLY A 182 -23.21 -2.96 8.98
N ASN A 183 -22.15 -3.32 8.23
CA ASN A 183 -21.29 -4.44 8.58
C ASN A 183 -20.43 -4.11 9.83
N LYS A 184 -19.78 -5.11 10.40
CA LYS A 184 -18.93 -4.98 11.60
C LYS A 184 -17.86 -3.90 11.44
N GLN A 185 -17.25 -3.79 10.24
CA GLN A 185 -16.21 -2.82 9.95
C GLN A 185 -16.78 -1.39 9.87
N HIS A 186 -17.98 -1.23 9.33
CA HIS A 186 -18.68 0.06 9.27
C HIS A 186 -18.95 0.64 10.67
N TYR A 187 -19.51 -0.19 11.58
CA TYR A 187 -19.72 0.23 12.97
C TYR A 187 -18.40 0.56 13.67
N LYS A 188 -17.34 -0.20 13.39
CA LYS A 188 -16.01 0.08 13.93
C LYS A 188 -15.51 1.45 13.46
N THR A 189 -15.53 1.71 12.16
CA THR A 189 -15.13 3.00 11.56
C THR A 189 -15.95 4.16 12.12
N TRP A 190 -17.27 4.01 12.25
CA TRP A 190 -18.11 5.03 12.84
C TRP A 190 -17.74 5.34 14.29
N CYS A 191 -17.50 4.32 15.10
CA CYS A 191 -17.06 4.53 16.49
C CYS A 191 -15.70 5.25 16.54
N GLU A 192 -14.73 4.79 15.75
CA GLU A 192 -13.36 5.29 15.74
C GLU A 192 -13.21 6.68 15.07
N SER A 193 -14.18 7.10 14.25
CA SER A 193 -14.21 8.44 13.65
C SER A 193 -14.52 9.56 14.67
N ARG A 194 -14.90 9.22 15.89
CA ARG A 194 -15.23 10.20 16.91
C ARG A 194 -14.00 10.58 17.72
N GLU A 195 -13.79 11.87 17.90
CA GLU A 195 -12.69 12.41 18.68
C GLU A 195 -12.69 11.82 20.10
N GLY A 196 -11.50 11.40 20.58
CA GLY A 196 -11.33 10.79 21.90
C GLY A 196 -11.61 9.28 21.95
N VAL A 197 -12.04 8.65 20.85
CA VAL A 197 -12.11 7.20 20.71
C VAL A 197 -10.81 6.71 20.05
N GLY A 198 -10.04 5.89 20.75
CA GLY A 198 -8.80 5.30 20.23
C GLY A 198 -9.05 4.02 19.43
N ARG A 199 -9.88 3.12 19.95
CA ARG A 199 -10.27 1.86 19.27
C ARG A 199 -11.67 1.43 19.65
N ALA A 200 -12.32 0.71 18.73
CA ALA A 200 -13.62 0.08 18.94
C ALA A 200 -13.57 -1.43 18.63
N ARG A 201 -14.25 -2.22 19.45
CA ARG A 201 -14.47 -3.65 19.19
C ARG A 201 -15.97 -3.93 19.05
N ILE A 202 -16.37 -4.44 17.89
CA ILE A 202 -17.76 -4.65 17.52
C ILE A 202 -18.15 -6.12 17.69
N PHE A 203 -19.28 -6.36 18.34
CA PHE A 203 -19.88 -7.67 18.58
C PHE A 203 -21.26 -7.69 17.95
N PRO A 204 -21.41 -8.27 16.72
CA PRO A 204 -22.73 -8.43 16.11
C PRO A 204 -23.52 -9.51 16.85
N LEU A 205 -24.85 -9.39 16.80
CA LEU A 205 -25.82 -10.36 17.37
C LEU A 205 -25.63 -10.64 18.85
N TRP A 206 -25.07 -9.71 19.62
CA TRP A 206 -24.71 -9.91 21.03
C TRP A 206 -25.93 -10.15 21.95
N ASN A 207 -27.11 -9.67 21.56
CA ASN A 207 -28.39 -9.85 22.26
C ASN A 207 -29.50 -10.29 21.29
N GLY A 208 -29.18 -11.18 20.34
CA GLY A 208 -30.12 -11.70 19.36
C GLY A 208 -30.08 -10.97 17.99
N PRO A 209 -30.99 -11.35 17.09
CA PRO A 209 -31.04 -10.75 15.76
C PRO A 209 -31.16 -9.22 15.76
N ASN A 210 -30.48 -8.56 14.80
CA ASN A 210 -30.49 -7.11 14.62
C ASN A 210 -29.88 -6.30 15.79
N THR A 211 -29.02 -6.91 16.61
CA THR A 211 -28.30 -6.20 17.68
C THR A 211 -26.81 -6.15 17.42
N VAL A 212 -26.20 -4.98 17.69
CA VAL A 212 -24.76 -4.76 17.59
C VAL A 212 -24.30 -4.06 18.88
N LYS A 213 -23.19 -4.53 19.45
CA LYS A 213 -22.53 -3.94 20.61
C LYS A 213 -21.15 -3.43 20.24
N GLY A 214 -20.87 -2.18 20.56
CA GLY A 214 -19.55 -1.57 20.42
C GLY A 214 -18.91 -1.28 21.76
N VAL A 215 -17.73 -1.85 22.02
CA VAL A 215 -16.90 -1.55 23.20
C VAL A 215 -15.81 -0.56 22.77
N LEU A 216 -15.75 0.59 23.46
CA LEU A 216 -14.87 1.71 23.12
C LEU A 216 -13.76 1.88 24.15
N ILE A 217 -12.56 2.11 23.67
CA ILE A 217 -11.43 2.56 24.47
C ILE A 217 -10.93 3.91 23.95
N ASP A 218 -10.39 4.73 24.85
CA ASP A 218 -9.81 6.02 24.50
C ASP A 218 -8.41 5.88 23.85
N THR A 219 -7.80 7.00 23.50
CA THR A 219 -6.46 7.06 22.91
C THR A 219 -5.36 6.61 23.88
N THR A 220 -5.66 6.50 25.19
CA THR A 220 -4.73 6.01 26.23
C THR A 220 -4.89 4.52 26.52
N GLY A 221 -5.85 3.85 25.85
CA GLY A 221 -6.15 2.43 26.03
C GLY A 221 -7.09 2.12 27.20
N LYS A 222 -7.69 3.14 27.84
CA LYS A 222 -8.67 2.99 28.92
C LYS A 222 -10.11 2.96 28.36
N PRO A 223 -11.07 2.36 29.09
CA PRO A 223 -12.47 2.43 28.71
C PRO A 223 -12.96 3.87 28.57
N CYS A 224 -13.68 4.19 27.50
CA CYS A 224 -14.28 5.52 27.32
C CYS A 224 -15.29 5.83 28.44
N GLY A 225 -15.31 7.07 28.89
CA GLY A 225 -16.28 7.54 29.86
C GLY A 225 -17.73 7.52 29.32
N LYS A 226 -18.72 7.44 30.26
CA LYS A 226 -20.16 7.34 29.91
C LYS A 226 -20.63 8.45 28.96
N ALA A 227 -20.15 9.67 29.13
CA ALA A 227 -20.52 10.80 28.29
C ALA A 227 -20.06 10.59 26.82
N LYS A 228 -18.84 10.07 26.62
CA LYS A 228 -18.31 9.77 25.28
C LYS A 228 -19.06 8.61 24.64
N VAL A 229 -19.38 7.56 25.40
CA VAL A 229 -20.18 6.44 24.91
C VAL A 229 -21.58 6.91 24.46
N ALA A 230 -22.22 7.80 25.22
CA ALA A 230 -23.52 8.38 24.85
C ALA A 230 -23.44 9.26 23.58
N GLU A 231 -22.36 10.02 23.42
CA GLU A 231 -22.12 10.82 22.21
C GLU A 231 -21.98 9.91 20.96
N VAL A 232 -21.18 8.85 21.07
CA VAL A 232 -21.00 7.88 19.98
C VAL A 232 -22.30 7.13 19.67
N GLN A 233 -23.05 6.74 20.72
CA GLN A 233 -24.36 6.12 20.59
C GLN A 233 -25.34 7.02 19.82
N HIS A 234 -25.43 8.29 20.17
CA HIS A 234 -26.30 9.25 19.49
C HIS A 234 -25.88 9.47 18.04
N TYR A 235 -24.58 9.42 17.75
CA TYR A 235 -24.08 9.56 16.39
C TYR A 235 -24.46 8.38 15.51
N ILE A 236 -24.35 7.16 16.04
CA ILE A 236 -24.62 5.93 15.28
C ILE A 236 -26.14 5.66 15.16
N ASP A 237 -26.88 5.90 16.23
CA ASP A 237 -28.31 5.68 16.27
C ASP A 237 -29.02 6.89 16.94
N PRO A 238 -29.26 7.95 16.19
CA PRO A 238 -29.92 9.15 16.72
C PRO A 238 -31.38 8.93 17.14
N ALA A 239 -32.01 7.82 16.72
CA ALA A 239 -33.41 7.51 17.06
C ALA A 239 -33.52 6.89 18.48
N THR A 240 -32.43 6.41 19.07
CA THR A 240 -32.38 5.84 20.42
C THR A 240 -32.04 6.86 21.51
N MET A 241 -32.57 8.06 21.42
CA MET A 241 -32.45 9.05 22.48
C MET A 241 -33.04 8.50 23.81
N GLY A 242 -32.17 7.98 24.67
CA GLY A 242 -32.56 7.53 26.01
C GLY A 242 -31.96 6.20 26.47
N TYR A 243 -31.31 5.44 25.61
CA TYR A 243 -30.64 4.20 26.03
C TYR A 243 -29.19 4.47 26.45
N THR A 244 -29.00 4.76 27.71
CA THR A 244 -27.72 4.55 28.39
C THR A 244 -27.74 3.14 28.96
N ALA A 245 -27.37 2.14 28.17
CA ALA A 245 -27.21 0.79 28.66
C ALA A 245 -25.92 0.73 29.51
N VAL A 246 -26.09 0.82 30.81
CA VAL A 246 -25.05 0.48 31.79
C VAL A 246 -25.30 -0.93 32.25
N VAL A 247 -24.48 -1.88 31.79
CA VAL A 247 -24.47 -3.23 32.33
C VAL A 247 -23.14 -3.45 33.04
N ASP A 248 -23.20 -3.77 34.32
CA ASP A 248 -22.07 -4.17 35.17
C ASP A 248 -20.86 -3.23 35.18
N GLY A 249 -21.09 -1.90 35.23
CA GLY A 249 -20.01 -0.92 35.29
C GLY A 249 -19.18 -0.78 34.01
N LYS A 250 -19.51 -1.50 32.96
CA LYS A 250 -18.89 -1.41 31.62
C LYS A 250 -19.74 -0.50 30.75
N SER A 251 -19.10 0.50 30.12
CA SER A 251 -19.75 1.38 29.15
C SER A 251 -19.58 0.80 27.76
N TYR A 252 -20.67 0.63 27.01
CA TYR A 252 -20.64 0.19 25.62
C TYR A 252 -21.77 0.85 24.81
N VAL A 253 -21.57 0.94 23.50
CA VAL A 253 -22.57 1.38 22.54
C VAL A 253 -23.46 0.18 22.19
N GLU A 254 -24.77 0.35 22.27
CA GLU A 254 -25.75 -0.64 21.86
C GLU A 254 -26.61 -0.10 20.71
N ILE A 255 -26.69 -0.84 19.61
CA ILE A 255 -27.47 -0.48 18.44
C ILE A 255 -28.63 -1.45 18.34
N GLY A 256 -29.84 -0.97 18.56
CA GLY A 256 -31.05 -1.77 18.68
C GLY A 256 -31.67 -2.25 17.37
N ARG A 257 -31.28 -1.71 16.23
CA ARG A 257 -31.67 -2.16 14.89
C ARG A 257 -30.57 -1.87 13.91
N ALA A 258 -30.00 -2.89 13.26
CA ALA A 258 -29.25 -2.70 12.05
C ALA A 258 -30.27 -2.29 10.95
N HIS A 259 -30.24 -1.06 10.48
CA HIS A 259 -30.93 -0.70 9.26
C HIS A 259 -30.28 -1.42 8.10
N VAL A 260 -31.05 -2.32 7.46
CA VAL A 260 -30.71 -2.97 6.19
C VAL A 260 -30.96 -1.99 5.06
#